data_853f1479b8dbee749f8de29689d8813a
#
_entry.id   853f1479b8dbee749f8de29689d8813a
#
_cell.length_a   1.000
_cell.length_b   1.000
_cell.length_c   1.000
_cell.angle_alpha   90.00
_cell.angle_beta   90.00
_cell.angle_gamma   90.00
#
_symmetry.space_group_name_H-M   'P 1'
#
loop_
_entity.id
_entity.type
_entity.pdbx_description
1 polymer ?
#
loop_
_entity_poly.entity_id
_entity_poly.type
_entity_poly.pdbx_seq_one_letter_code
_entity_poly.pdbx_strand_id
1 'polypeptide(L)'
;MSILIIGDLHIKNSNLTNISIIQTDIMNILTSGKRKIAFVVILGDTLNDHGHIDLECLNVAADLFESIMSTGIPLFVLIGNHDRKDHKVYMTDRHPFRGFNGRPGIVIVHKCFTYTLPVRSIGIDSDQEMKFCFVPFVPDGMYMKALSDCNINPNEITMFFSHSEFKGCNINKLSKSECDEWPLDYSLNISGHIHDREIVQDNLIYVGTPFQHTYKDSSEKGIYLMDLTNGEFKLEMCELRIPKKIIVKVHYTQLDRIQLDPKYDIRLEIHGPTQYVRELMSRPDLTAKFSGLSKKYIDESTGTPKSVELMMETPVKLNFHEQLMIKAAKDEKIKLVLQNITPMIKM
;
A
#
# COMPACT_ATOMS: atom_id res chain seq x y z
N MET A 1 -7.81 -13.63 16.95
CA MET A 1 -7.16 -12.37 17.33
C MET A 1 -6.31 -11.91 16.15
N SER A 2 -6.28 -10.61 15.84
CA SER A 2 -5.63 -10.14 14.61
C SER A 2 -4.64 -9.01 14.88
N ILE A 3 -3.71 -8.78 13.96
CA ILE A 3 -2.84 -7.60 13.90
C ILE A 3 -3.42 -6.67 12.82
N LEU A 4 -3.53 -5.38 13.11
CA LEU A 4 -3.86 -4.38 12.11
C LEU A 4 -2.57 -3.81 11.50
N ILE A 5 -2.43 -3.93 10.19
CA ILE A 5 -1.23 -3.56 9.44
C ILE A 5 -1.57 -2.43 8.49
N ILE A 6 -0.82 -1.34 8.56
CA ILE A 6 -0.99 -0.13 7.78
C ILE A 6 0.32 0.10 7.01
N GLY A 7 0.23 0.12 5.70
CA GLY A 7 1.37 0.48 4.84
C GLY A 7 1.65 1.98 4.82
N ASP A 8 2.47 2.39 3.90
CA ASP A 8 3.05 3.72 3.75
C ASP A 8 1.97 4.79 3.54
N LEU A 9 1.79 5.67 4.53
CA LEU A 9 0.74 6.70 4.53
C LEU A 9 1.11 7.91 3.66
N HIS A 10 2.39 8.27 3.63
CA HIS A 10 2.91 9.44 2.91
C HIS A 10 2.04 10.68 3.11
N ILE A 11 1.84 11.07 4.37
CA ILE A 11 1.03 12.22 4.75
C ILE A 11 1.63 13.49 4.14
N LYS A 12 0.81 14.21 3.39
CA LYS A 12 1.14 15.49 2.74
C LYS A 12 -0.11 16.36 2.61
N ASN A 13 0.04 17.65 2.43
CA ASN A 13 -1.08 18.60 2.38
C ASN A 13 -2.18 18.22 1.38
N SER A 14 -1.81 17.58 0.27
CA SER A 14 -2.78 17.19 -0.77
C SER A 14 -3.60 15.95 -0.44
N ASN A 15 -3.32 15.23 0.64
CA ASN A 15 -4.04 14.00 1.00
C ASN A 15 -4.61 13.98 2.44
N LEU A 16 -4.61 15.09 3.16
CA LEU A 16 -5.08 15.16 4.55
C LEU A 16 -6.52 14.66 4.73
N THR A 17 -7.39 14.94 3.76
CA THR A 17 -8.77 14.41 3.76
C THR A 17 -8.78 12.87 3.72
N ASN A 18 -7.92 12.25 2.92
CA ASN A 18 -7.81 10.79 2.87
C ASN A 18 -7.31 10.23 4.20
N ILE A 19 -6.35 10.90 4.83
CA ILE A 19 -5.83 10.49 6.15
C ILE A 19 -6.93 10.56 7.22
N SER A 20 -7.79 11.57 7.20
CA SER A 20 -8.94 11.66 8.11
C SER A 20 -9.94 10.50 7.91
N ILE A 21 -10.17 10.09 6.66
CA ILE A 21 -10.99 8.90 6.36
C ILE A 21 -10.33 7.64 6.90
N ILE A 22 -9.01 7.47 6.67
CA ILE A 22 -8.23 6.33 7.18
C ILE A 22 -8.32 6.27 8.70
N GLN A 23 -8.09 7.38 9.39
CA GLN A 23 -8.20 7.45 10.85
C GLN A 23 -9.58 6.99 11.33
N THR A 24 -10.65 7.47 10.68
CA THR A 24 -12.02 7.06 11.00
C THR A 24 -12.23 5.57 10.78
N ASP A 25 -11.74 5.00 9.67
CA ASP A 25 -11.88 3.59 9.34
C ASP A 25 -11.07 2.71 10.30
N ILE A 26 -9.85 3.11 10.65
CA ILE A 26 -9.03 2.47 11.69
C ILE A 26 -9.79 2.44 13.02
N MET A 27 -10.30 3.59 13.48
CA MET A 27 -11.02 3.68 14.76
C MET A 27 -12.28 2.80 14.75
N ASN A 28 -13.01 2.74 13.63
CA ASN A 28 -14.13 1.82 13.48
C ASN A 28 -13.71 0.35 13.62
N ILE A 29 -12.56 -0.04 13.06
CA ILE A 29 -12.05 -1.41 13.20
C ILE A 29 -11.68 -1.69 14.66
N LEU A 30 -10.94 -0.78 15.31
CA LEU A 30 -10.43 -0.97 16.67
C LEU A 30 -11.53 -0.97 17.73
N THR A 31 -12.62 -0.18 17.54
CA THR A 31 -13.69 0.00 18.53
C THR A 31 -14.93 -0.84 18.27
N SER A 32 -15.07 -1.46 17.09
CA SER A 32 -16.27 -2.21 16.69
C SER A 32 -16.55 -3.45 17.55
N GLY A 33 -15.56 -3.97 18.25
CA GLY A 33 -15.62 -5.24 18.99
C GLY A 33 -15.75 -6.51 18.12
N LYS A 34 -15.83 -6.35 16.79
CA LYS A 34 -15.97 -7.49 15.86
C LYS A 34 -14.73 -8.40 15.83
N ARG A 35 -13.56 -7.84 16.07
CA ARG A 35 -12.28 -8.56 16.13
C ARG A 35 -11.43 -8.04 17.29
N LYS A 36 -10.81 -8.94 18.01
CA LYS A 36 -9.83 -8.59 19.05
C LYS A 36 -8.51 -8.29 18.33
N ILE A 37 -8.02 -7.05 18.44
CA ILE A 37 -6.74 -6.63 17.85
C ILE A 37 -5.65 -6.76 18.91
N ALA A 38 -4.56 -7.47 18.54
CA ALA A 38 -3.39 -7.66 19.41
C ALA A 38 -2.54 -6.39 19.49
N PHE A 39 -2.27 -5.82 18.34
CA PHE A 39 -1.55 -4.56 18.18
C PHE A 39 -1.79 -3.98 16.78
N VAL A 40 -1.42 -2.73 16.61
CA VAL A 40 -1.40 -2.02 15.32
C VAL A 40 0.05 -1.82 14.91
N VAL A 41 0.37 -1.98 13.62
CA VAL A 41 1.68 -1.63 13.07
C VAL A 41 1.53 -0.71 11.87
N ILE A 42 2.27 0.42 11.87
CA ILE A 42 2.48 1.29 10.72
C ILE A 42 3.88 0.98 10.19
N LEU A 43 3.95 0.55 8.93
CA LEU A 43 5.15 -0.03 8.33
C LEU A 43 6.20 0.99 7.87
N GLY A 44 6.09 2.25 8.27
CA GLY A 44 7.01 3.32 7.90
C GLY A 44 6.43 4.27 6.87
N ASP A 45 7.25 5.23 6.44
CA ASP A 45 6.88 6.30 5.51
C ASP A 45 5.54 6.96 5.88
N THR A 46 5.43 7.31 7.16
CA THR A 46 4.25 8.01 7.68
C THR A 46 4.15 9.41 7.07
N LEU A 47 5.27 10.15 6.97
CA LEU A 47 5.34 11.44 6.29
C LEU A 47 5.87 11.28 4.85
N ASN A 48 5.58 12.26 4.00
CA ASN A 48 5.98 12.19 2.57
C ASN A 48 7.35 12.78 2.28
N ASP A 49 7.76 13.82 2.99
CA ASP A 49 8.89 14.66 2.58
C ASP A 49 10.13 14.42 3.43
N HIS A 50 11.24 14.04 2.76
CA HIS A 50 12.53 13.89 3.40
C HIS A 50 13.05 15.24 3.92
N GLY A 51 13.37 15.33 5.20
CA GLY A 51 14.09 16.45 5.76
C GLY A 51 13.35 17.80 5.84
N HIS A 52 12.16 17.91 5.27
CA HIS A 52 11.27 19.05 5.43
C HIS A 52 9.94 18.56 5.99
N ILE A 53 9.59 19.04 7.18
CA ILE A 53 8.37 18.63 7.85
C ILE A 53 7.37 19.77 7.77
N ASP A 54 6.25 19.51 7.10
CA ASP A 54 5.07 20.36 7.21
C ASP A 54 4.42 20.14 8.57
N LEU A 55 4.16 21.22 9.30
CA LEU A 55 3.62 21.14 10.66
C LEU A 55 2.22 20.54 10.70
N GLU A 56 1.38 20.81 9.70
CA GLU A 56 0.03 20.23 9.62
C GLU A 56 0.10 18.74 9.41
N CYS A 57 0.97 18.28 8.52
CA CYS A 57 1.21 16.85 8.29
C CYS A 57 1.72 16.13 9.55
N LEU A 58 2.60 16.77 10.31
CA LEU A 58 3.11 16.23 11.57
C LEU A 58 1.99 16.15 12.62
N ASN A 59 1.16 17.19 12.73
CA ASN A 59 0.02 17.21 13.66
C ASN A 59 -0.98 16.10 13.31
N VAL A 60 -1.33 15.95 12.04
CA VAL A 60 -2.23 14.87 11.57
C VAL A 60 -1.66 13.48 11.87
N ALA A 61 -0.35 13.28 11.72
CA ALA A 61 0.29 12.01 12.12
C ALA A 61 0.20 11.80 13.65
N ALA A 62 0.43 12.85 14.44
CA ALA A 62 0.32 12.80 15.89
C ALA A 62 -1.12 12.48 16.35
N ASP A 63 -2.12 13.13 15.75
CA ASP A 63 -3.54 12.89 16.03
C ASP A 63 -3.96 11.44 15.73
N LEU A 64 -3.45 10.87 14.63
CA LEU A 64 -3.65 9.47 14.28
C LEU A 64 -3.05 8.54 15.35
N PHE A 65 -1.80 8.79 15.77
CA PHE A 65 -1.15 7.99 16.81
C PHE A 65 -1.90 8.09 18.13
N GLU A 66 -2.26 9.28 18.57
CA GLU A 66 -2.99 9.51 19.82
C GLU A 66 -4.39 8.87 19.81
N SER A 67 -5.08 8.92 18.67
CA SER A 67 -6.36 8.22 18.50
C SER A 67 -6.21 6.72 18.68
N ILE A 68 -5.21 6.09 18.06
CA ILE A 68 -4.95 4.66 18.22
C ILE A 68 -4.56 4.34 19.67
N MET A 69 -3.63 5.12 20.25
CA MET A 69 -3.21 4.95 21.65
C MET A 69 -4.37 5.04 22.64
N SER A 70 -5.37 5.88 22.37
CA SER A 70 -6.57 6.04 23.23
C SER A 70 -7.39 4.77 23.38
N THR A 71 -7.24 3.81 22.46
CA THR A 71 -7.93 2.51 22.53
C THR A 71 -7.27 1.53 23.52
N GLY A 72 -6.07 1.84 24.01
CA GLY A 72 -5.26 0.94 24.83
C GLY A 72 -4.59 -0.21 24.06
N ILE A 73 -4.74 -0.26 22.73
CA ILE A 73 -4.11 -1.25 21.87
C ILE A 73 -2.68 -0.79 21.56
N PRO A 74 -1.64 -1.64 21.74
CA PRO A 74 -0.26 -1.28 21.41
C PRO A 74 -0.09 -0.85 19.96
N LEU A 75 0.65 0.24 19.73
CA LEU A 75 0.98 0.78 18.42
C LEU A 75 2.49 0.70 18.18
N PHE A 76 2.89 0.11 17.07
CA PHE A 76 4.27 0.09 16.58
C PHE A 76 4.35 0.93 15.31
N VAL A 77 5.24 1.93 15.30
CA VAL A 77 5.46 2.81 14.14
C VAL A 77 6.90 2.66 13.67
N LEU A 78 7.10 2.04 12.52
CA LEU A 78 8.42 1.94 11.92
C LEU A 78 8.84 3.29 11.34
N ILE A 79 10.12 3.60 11.43
CA ILE A 79 10.69 4.73 10.74
C ILE A 79 11.09 4.30 9.33
N GLY A 80 10.39 4.82 8.33
CA GLY A 80 10.68 4.62 6.92
C GLY A 80 11.78 5.57 6.41
N ASN A 81 12.10 5.50 5.11
CA ASN A 81 13.12 6.37 4.52
C ASN A 81 12.63 7.82 4.37
N HIS A 82 11.32 8.04 4.19
CA HIS A 82 10.72 9.38 4.16
C HIS A 82 10.60 10.03 5.55
N ASP A 83 10.57 9.25 6.62
CA ASP A 83 10.49 9.75 7.99
C ASP A 83 11.84 10.24 8.52
N ARG A 84 12.83 10.43 7.68
CA ARG A 84 14.18 10.89 8.06
C ARG A 84 14.85 11.73 6.97
N LYS A 85 15.91 12.42 7.37
CA LYS A 85 16.59 13.38 6.50
C LYS A 85 17.21 12.74 5.26
N ASP A 86 17.76 11.53 5.39
CA ASP A 86 18.57 10.89 4.34
C ASP A 86 18.40 9.35 4.42
N HIS A 87 18.14 8.72 3.28
CA HIS A 87 18.03 7.27 3.15
C HIS A 87 19.37 6.52 3.33
N LYS A 88 20.51 7.22 3.36
CA LYS A 88 21.83 6.62 3.66
C LYS A 88 22.11 6.48 5.16
N VAL A 89 21.31 7.11 6.01
CA VAL A 89 21.51 7.03 7.46
C VAL A 89 21.08 5.68 7.99
N TYR A 90 21.96 5.00 8.70
CA TYR A 90 21.70 3.71 9.32
C TYR A 90 21.14 3.88 10.73
N MET A 91 19.99 3.29 11.03
CA MET A 91 19.28 3.28 12.32
C MET A 91 19.49 4.55 13.17
N THR A 92 18.62 5.56 13.00
CA THR A 92 18.78 6.87 13.66
C THR A 92 17.60 7.19 14.58
N ASP A 93 17.89 7.82 15.71
CA ASP A 93 16.88 8.40 16.61
C ASP A 93 16.45 9.82 16.18
N ARG A 94 17.00 10.33 15.08
CA ARG A 94 16.67 11.66 14.53
C ARG A 94 15.55 11.52 13.49
N HIS A 95 14.34 11.53 13.98
CA HIS A 95 13.10 11.41 13.20
C HIS A 95 12.00 12.30 13.79
N PRO A 96 10.92 12.64 13.04
CA PRO A 96 9.90 13.59 13.48
C PRO A 96 9.13 13.13 14.71
N PHE A 97 9.00 11.84 14.93
CA PHE A 97 8.18 11.24 15.99
C PHE A 97 8.91 11.03 17.32
N ARG A 98 10.08 11.65 17.49
CA ARG A 98 10.90 11.51 18.71
C ARG A 98 10.16 11.86 20.00
N GLY A 99 9.20 12.80 19.94
CA GLY A 99 8.36 13.18 21.08
C GLY A 99 7.46 12.07 21.62
N PHE A 100 7.27 10.98 20.86
CA PHE A 100 6.53 9.81 21.28
C PHE A 100 7.41 8.72 21.93
N ASN A 101 8.72 8.84 21.88
CA ASN A 101 9.63 7.86 22.50
C ASN A 101 9.37 7.76 24.00
N GLY A 102 9.17 6.54 24.47
CA GLY A 102 8.91 6.26 25.90
C GLY A 102 7.48 6.56 26.39
N ARG A 103 6.58 7.03 25.53
CA ARG A 103 5.16 7.17 25.89
C ARG A 103 4.50 5.80 25.99
N PRO A 104 3.63 5.54 26.98
CA PRO A 104 2.88 4.28 27.08
C PRO A 104 1.99 4.04 25.86
N GLY A 105 1.92 2.80 25.39
CA GLY A 105 1.03 2.38 24.30
C GLY A 105 1.58 2.57 22.89
N ILE A 106 2.74 3.22 22.73
CA ILE A 106 3.39 3.38 21.42
C ILE A 106 4.88 3.06 21.49
N VAL A 107 5.38 2.42 20.46
CA VAL A 107 6.81 2.19 20.22
C VAL A 107 7.19 2.75 18.86
N ILE A 108 8.04 3.78 18.84
CA ILE A 108 8.65 4.28 17.61
C ILE A 108 9.89 3.44 17.30
N VAL A 109 9.80 2.67 16.23
CA VAL A 109 10.83 1.70 15.86
C VAL A 109 11.85 2.38 14.94
N HIS A 110 12.92 2.93 15.54
CA HIS A 110 14.05 3.55 14.83
C HIS A 110 15.32 2.68 14.82
N LYS A 111 15.28 1.56 15.52
CA LYS A 111 16.22 0.43 15.49
C LYS A 111 15.43 -0.87 15.63
N CYS A 112 16.02 -2.00 15.28
CA CYS A 112 15.33 -3.28 15.38
C CYS A 112 14.80 -3.51 16.81
N PHE A 113 13.56 -3.94 16.90
CA PHE A 113 12.82 -4.14 18.15
C PHE A 113 12.06 -5.45 18.11
N THR A 114 12.03 -6.18 19.22
CA THR A 114 11.23 -7.41 19.34
C THR A 114 10.12 -7.24 20.36
N TYR A 115 8.97 -7.82 20.07
CA TYR A 115 7.78 -7.87 20.93
C TYR A 115 7.30 -9.30 21.05
N THR A 116 7.03 -9.73 22.26
CA THR A 116 6.56 -11.09 22.56
C THR A 116 5.09 -11.05 22.98
N LEU A 117 4.28 -11.89 22.35
CA LEU A 117 2.87 -12.04 22.64
C LEU A 117 2.61 -13.47 23.16
N PRO A 118 2.14 -13.65 24.41
CA PRO A 118 1.77 -14.96 24.92
C PRO A 118 0.61 -15.56 24.09
N VAL A 119 0.75 -16.81 23.65
CA VAL A 119 -0.26 -17.49 22.81
C VAL A 119 -1.58 -17.66 23.56
N ARG A 120 -1.58 -17.78 24.88
CA ARG A 120 -2.80 -17.75 25.70
C ARG A 120 -3.63 -16.49 25.52
N SER A 121 -3.00 -15.35 25.22
CA SER A 121 -3.71 -14.08 24.98
C SER A 121 -4.58 -14.11 23.73
N ILE A 122 -4.28 -15.00 22.78
CA ILE A 122 -5.03 -15.22 21.54
C ILE A 122 -6.05 -16.37 21.64
N GLY A 123 -6.22 -16.95 22.84
CA GLY A 123 -7.21 -18.01 23.10
C GLY A 123 -6.71 -19.42 22.81
N ILE A 124 -5.42 -19.62 22.60
CA ILE A 124 -4.80 -20.94 22.45
C ILE A 124 -4.27 -21.37 23.83
N ASP A 125 -4.69 -22.51 24.31
CA ASP A 125 -4.22 -23.05 25.59
C ASP A 125 -2.82 -23.68 25.46
N SER A 126 -1.83 -22.80 25.40
CA SER A 126 -0.41 -23.14 25.30
C SER A 126 0.42 -22.08 26.00
N ASP A 127 1.52 -22.51 26.62
CA ASP A 127 2.52 -21.62 27.21
C ASP A 127 3.52 -21.05 26.16
N GLN A 128 3.31 -21.33 24.88
CA GLN A 128 4.13 -20.81 23.82
C GLN A 128 3.97 -19.28 23.67
N GLU A 129 4.97 -18.68 23.08
CA GLU A 129 5.04 -17.25 22.79
C GLU A 129 5.24 -17.03 21.29
N MET A 130 4.59 -16.00 20.78
CA MET A 130 4.85 -15.49 19.42
C MET A 130 5.78 -14.28 19.53
N LYS A 131 6.94 -14.37 18.91
CA LYS A 131 7.95 -13.32 18.91
C LYS A 131 7.93 -12.57 17.58
N PHE A 132 7.57 -11.30 17.60
CA PHE A 132 7.53 -10.42 16.46
C PHE A 132 8.79 -9.55 16.41
N CYS A 133 9.33 -9.33 15.22
CA CYS A 133 10.46 -8.44 15.01
C CYS A 133 10.05 -7.27 14.12
N PHE A 134 10.36 -6.07 14.54
CA PHE A 134 10.11 -4.82 13.81
C PHE A 134 11.44 -4.22 13.39
N VAL A 135 11.61 -4.01 12.08
CA VAL A 135 12.85 -3.52 11.48
C VAL A 135 12.54 -2.23 10.72
N PRO A 136 13.07 -1.07 11.18
CA PRO A 136 12.90 0.20 10.48
C PRO A 136 13.65 0.16 9.16
N PHE A 137 13.48 1.20 8.33
CA PHE A 137 14.30 1.30 7.13
C PHE A 137 15.79 1.28 7.47
N VAL A 138 16.53 0.50 6.73
CA VAL A 138 17.99 0.49 6.69
C VAL A 138 18.45 0.58 5.24
N PRO A 139 19.63 1.16 4.94
CA PRO A 139 20.17 1.20 3.59
C PRO A 139 20.26 -0.19 2.95
N ASP A 140 20.15 -0.26 1.64
CA ASP A 140 20.23 -1.50 0.86
C ASP A 140 21.46 -2.34 1.26
N GLY A 141 21.29 -3.66 1.39
CA GLY A 141 22.35 -4.59 1.81
C GLY A 141 22.71 -4.54 3.31
N MET A 142 21.96 -3.79 4.11
CA MET A 142 22.23 -3.61 5.54
C MET A 142 21.22 -4.32 6.45
N TYR A 143 20.25 -5.03 5.91
CA TYR A 143 19.17 -5.62 6.70
C TYR A 143 19.67 -6.69 7.68
N MET A 144 20.43 -7.67 7.17
CA MET A 144 21.00 -8.74 8.01
C MET A 144 21.98 -8.21 9.04
N LYS A 145 22.73 -7.15 8.68
CA LYS A 145 23.59 -6.44 9.63
C LYS A 145 22.77 -5.80 10.74
N ALA A 146 21.61 -5.20 10.43
CA ALA A 146 20.75 -4.56 11.43
C ALA A 146 20.21 -5.58 12.45
N LEU A 147 19.80 -6.77 12.01
CA LEU A 147 19.41 -7.84 12.91
C LEU A 147 20.57 -8.27 13.82
N SER A 148 21.77 -8.44 13.26
CA SER A 148 22.98 -8.81 14.01
C SER A 148 23.39 -7.74 15.03
N ASP A 149 23.40 -6.47 14.64
CA ASP A 149 23.77 -5.34 15.53
C ASP A 149 22.77 -5.20 16.71
N CYS A 150 21.55 -5.65 16.55
CA CYS A 150 20.52 -5.67 17.59
C CYS A 150 20.43 -7.04 18.33
N ASN A 151 21.35 -7.97 18.08
CA ASN A 151 21.36 -9.32 18.66
C ASN A 151 20.05 -10.09 18.45
N ILE A 152 19.45 -9.97 17.27
CA ILE A 152 18.23 -10.69 16.90
C ILE A 152 18.59 -11.95 16.11
N ASN A 153 18.18 -13.10 16.63
CA ASN A 153 18.27 -14.39 15.92
C ASN A 153 17.02 -14.56 15.04
N PRO A 154 17.13 -14.55 13.70
CA PRO A 154 15.96 -14.65 12.82
C PRO A 154 15.16 -15.95 13.01
N ASN A 155 15.81 -17.05 13.40
CA ASN A 155 15.17 -18.36 13.59
C ASN A 155 14.24 -18.42 14.82
N GLU A 156 14.33 -17.45 15.72
CA GLU A 156 13.46 -17.34 16.89
C GLU A 156 12.22 -16.44 16.63
N ILE A 157 12.15 -15.82 15.47
CA ILE A 157 11.10 -14.85 15.16
C ILE A 157 9.93 -15.55 14.45
N THR A 158 8.72 -15.32 14.95
CA THR A 158 7.49 -15.84 14.37
C THR A 158 7.08 -15.06 13.12
N MET A 159 7.29 -13.73 13.12
CA MET A 159 6.95 -12.86 12.00
C MET A 159 7.75 -11.55 12.06
N PHE A 160 8.14 -11.05 10.89
CA PHE A 160 8.82 -9.77 10.74
C PHE A 160 7.87 -8.71 10.16
N PHE A 161 8.04 -7.49 10.65
CA PHE A 161 7.49 -6.27 10.07
C PHE A 161 8.64 -5.35 9.71
N SER A 162 8.73 -4.95 8.46
CA SER A 162 9.89 -4.19 7.98
C SER A 162 9.50 -3.04 7.05
N HIS A 163 10.47 -2.18 6.80
CA HIS A 163 10.40 -1.15 5.77
C HIS A 163 11.70 -1.22 4.95
N SER A 164 11.78 -2.12 4.01
CA SER A 164 13.01 -2.40 3.28
C SER A 164 12.75 -2.92 1.88
N GLU A 165 13.70 -2.66 0.97
CA GLU A 165 13.71 -3.25 -0.36
C GLU A 165 14.43 -4.62 -0.32
N PHE A 166 13.79 -5.66 -0.85
CA PHE A 166 14.39 -6.97 -1.00
C PHE A 166 14.48 -7.38 -2.46
N LYS A 167 15.45 -8.24 -2.81
CA LYS A 167 15.59 -8.76 -4.15
C LYS A 167 14.29 -9.44 -4.62
N GLY A 168 13.95 -9.22 -5.88
CA GLY A 168 12.76 -9.78 -6.51
C GLY A 168 11.52 -8.90 -6.46
N CYS A 169 11.51 -7.81 -5.67
CA CYS A 169 10.40 -6.86 -5.69
C CYS A 169 10.38 -6.00 -6.97
N ASN A 170 9.18 -5.59 -7.38
CA ASN A 170 8.94 -4.81 -8.61
C ASN A 170 9.09 -3.29 -8.41
N ILE A 171 10.29 -2.82 -8.09
CA ILE A 171 10.58 -1.39 -8.23
C ILE A 171 11.04 -1.15 -9.67
N ASN A 172 10.18 -0.51 -10.49
CA ASN A 172 10.50 -0.11 -11.86
C ASN A 172 11.13 -1.23 -12.72
N LYS A 173 10.89 -2.51 -12.41
CA LYS A 173 11.44 -3.69 -13.11
C LYS A 173 12.98 -3.75 -13.16
N LEU A 174 13.65 -2.96 -12.36
CA LEU A 174 15.12 -2.97 -12.22
C LEU A 174 15.44 -3.61 -10.86
N SER A 175 15.84 -4.88 -10.90
CA SER A 175 16.42 -5.55 -9.74
C SER A 175 17.72 -4.82 -9.37
N LYS A 176 17.75 -4.16 -8.22
CA LYS A 176 18.99 -3.63 -7.67
C LYS A 176 19.81 -4.80 -7.13
N SER A 177 21.04 -4.94 -7.62
CA SER A 177 21.95 -6.00 -7.19
C SER A 177 22.41 -5.87 -5.72
N GLU A 178 22.16 -4.70 -5.11
CA GLU A 178 22.64 -4.34 -3.77
C GLU A 178 21.64 -4.64 -2.65
N CYS A 179 20.38 -4.99 -2.98
CA CYS A 179 19.37 -5.30 -1.97
C CYS A 179 19.63 -6.63 -1.29
N ASP A 180 19.20 -6.73 -0.03
CA ASP A 180 19.22 -7.99 0.72
C ASP A 180 18.28 -9.03 0.07
N GLU A 181 18.64 -10.32 0.18
CA GLU A 181 17.74 -11.43 -0.10
C GLU A 181 17.01 -11.84 1.16
N TRP A 182 15.70 -12.14 1.07
CA TRP A 182 14.96 -12.73 2.18
C TRP A 182 15.05 -14.26 2.07
N PRO A 183 15.69 -14.97 3.01
CA PRO A 183 15.85 -16.42 2.94
C PRO A 183 14.50 -17.14 3.02
N LEU A 184 14.32 -18.19 2.23
CA LEU A 184 13.07 -18.98 2.17
C LEU A 184 12.79 -19.77 3.45
N ASP A 185 13.81 -20.05 4.24
CA ASP A 185 13.72 -20.76 5.52
C ASP A 185 13.43 -19.82 6.71
N TYR A 186 13.37 -18.50 6.47
CA TYR A 186 12.96 -17.56 7.48
C TYR A 186 11.44 -17.44 7.53
N SER A 187 10.93 -16.97 8.68
CA SER A 187 9.51 -16.72 8.86
C SER A 187 8.99 -15.58 7.99
N LEU A 188 7.67 -15.43 7.92
CA LEU A 188 6.99 -14.42 7.12
C LEU A 188 7.48 -13.01 7.46
N ASN A 189 7.83 -12.26 6.43
CA ASN A 189 8.15 -10.83 6.48
C ASN A 189 7.10 -10.02 5.74
N ILE A 190 6.47 -9.07 6.43
CA ILE A 190 5.52 -8.12 5.86
C ILE A 190 6.18 -6.75 5.84
N SER A 191 6.40 -6.23 4.63
CA SER A 191 7.15 -4.99 4.44
C SER A 191 6.28 -3.86 3.88
N GLY A 192 6.58 -2.63 4.28
CA GLY A 192 6.27 -1.38 3.58
C GLY A 192 7.30 -1.08 2.48
N HIS A 193 7.47 0.19 2.11
CA HIS A 193 8.40 0.71 1.13
C HIS A 193 7.96 0.55 -0.35
N ILE A 194 7.37 -0.56 -0.73
CA ILE A 194 6.85 -0.79 -2.07
C ILE A 194 5.37 -0.38 -2.11
N HIS A 195 5.03 0.58 -2.98
CA HIS A 195 3.70 1.19 -2.97
C HIS A 195 2.58 0.27 -3.47
N ASP A 196 2.88 -0.68 -4.35
CA ASP A 196 1.90 -1.67 -4.80
C ASP A 196 2.01 -2.95 -3.95
N ARG A 197 0.84 -3.54 -3.67
CA ARG A 197 0.80 -4.84 -3.03
C ARG A 197 1.49 -5.88 -3.90
N GLU A 198 2.41 -6.64 -3.32
CA GLU A 198 3.17 -7.66 -4.02
C GLU A 198 3.47 -8.85 -3.10
N ILE A 199 3.31 -10.06 -3.62
CA ILE A 199 3.84 -11.28 -3.02
C ILE A 199 5.09 -11.63 -3.82
N VAL A 200 6.26 -11.38 -3.24
CA VAL A 200 7.55 -11.66 -3.90
C VAL A 200 7.84 -13.14 -3.84
N GLN A 201 7.61 -13.74 -2.67
CA GLN A 201 7.74 -15.17 -2.39
C GLN A 201 6.83 -15.53 -1.22
N ASP A 202 6.66 -16.82 -0.91
CA ASP A 202 5.69 -17.30 0.08
C ASP A 202 5.85 -16.66 1.46
N ASN A 203 7.07 -16.27 1.83
CA ASN A 203 7.38 -15.66 3.12
C ASN A 203 7.82 -14.17 3.01
N LEU A 204 7.54 -13.48 1.90
CA LEU A 204 7.82 -12.06 1.74
C LEU A 204 6.68 -11.34 1.01
N ILE A 205 5.99 -10.45 1.71
CA ILE A 205 4.81 -9.73 1.22
C ILE A 205 5.00 -8.23 1.45
N TYR A 206 4.79 -7.44 0.39
CA TYR A 206 4.57 -6.00 0.47
C TYR A 206 3.08 -5.72 0.49
N VAL A 207 2.63 -4.92 1.45
CA VAL A 207 1.20 -4.58 1.57
C VAL A 207 0.82 -3.38 0.71
N GLY A 208 1.78 -2.55 0.33
CA GLY A 208 1.55 -1.33 -0.43
C GLY A 208 0.97 -0.19 0.40
N THR A 209 0.71 0.92 -0.28
CA THR A 209 0.06 2.10 0.31
C THR A 209 -1.43 1.83 0.56
N PRO A 210 -2.04 2.42 1.61
CA PRO A 210 -3.45 2.18 1.92
C PRO A 210 -4.43 2.79 0.91
N PHE A 211 -3.98 3.74 0.08
CA PHE A 211 -4.77 4.35 -0.99
C PHE A 211 -3.87 4.75 -2.16
N GLN A 212 -4.47 5.04 -3.32
CA GLN A 212 -3.74 5.49 -4.51
C GLN A 212 -3.19 6.91 -4.30
N HIS A 213 -1.87 7.09 -4.41
CA HIS A 213 -1.24 8.42 -4.43
C HIS A 213 -1.36 9.06 -5.79
N THR A 214 -1.28 8.26 -6.84
CA THR A 214 -1.39 8.71 -8.24
C THR A 214 -2.47 7.94 -8.99
N TYR A 215 -2.91 8.47 -10.13
CA TYR A 215 -3.86 7.79 -11.03
C TYR A 215 -3.28 6.57 -11.76
N LYS A 216 -1.99 6.29 -11.59
CA LYS A 216 -1.32 5.13 -12.19
C LYS A 216 -1.17 3.97 -11.20
N ASP A 217 -1.39 4.23 -9.93
CA ASP A 217 -1.27 3.21 -8.89
C ASP A 217 -2.40 2.18 -9.04
N SER A 218 -2.13 0.95 -8.63
CA SER A 218 -3.16 -0.09 -8.55
C SER A 218 -4.37 0.41 -7.74
N SER A 219 -5.56 0.02 -8.14
CA SER A 219 -6.80 0.29 -7.39
C SER A 219 -7.00 -0.66 -6.20
N GLU A 220 -6.20 -1.72 -6.10
CA GLU A 220 -6.21 -2.65 -4.96
C GLU A 220 -5.41 -2.06 -3.81
N LYS A 221 -6.05 -1.21 -3.03
CA LYS A 221 -5.46 -0.51 -1.90
C LYS A 221 -6.33 -0.68 -0.65
N GLY A 222 -5.68 -0.75 0.50
CA GLY A 222 -6.37 -0.88 1.78
C GLY A 222 -5.39 -1.06 2.93
N ILE A 223 -5.92 -1.28 4.11
CA ILE A 223 -5.18 -1.72 5.28
C ILE A 223 -5.45 -3.21 5.51
N TYR A 224 -4.63 -3.88 6.30
CA TYR A 224 -4.70 -5.34 6.38
C TYR A 224 -4.93 -5.83 7.81
N LEU A 225 -5.68 -6.90 7.93
CA LEU A 225 -5.81 -7.68 9.15
C LEU A 225 -5.10 -9.01 8.97
N MET A 226 -4.11 -9.28 9.82
CA MET A 226 -3.45 -10.56 9.90
C MET A 226 -4.09 -11.38 11.01
N ASP A 227 -4.74 -12.48 10.66
CA ASP A 227 -5.30 -13.39 11.64
C ASP A 227 -4.21 -14.27 12.24
N LEU A 228 -4.18 -14.32 13.58
CA LEU A 228 -3.23 -15.13 14.36
C LEU A 228 -3.85 -16.44 14.88
N THR A 229 -5.13 -16.69 14.61
CA THR A 229 -5.81 -17.89 15.09
C THR A 229 -5.46 -19.08 14.21
N ASN A 230 -5.43 -20.28 14.81
CA ASN A 230 -5.22 -21.58 14.15
C ASN A 230 -3.84 -21.86 13.54
N GLY A 231 -2.80 -21.05 13.84
CA GLY A 231 -1.43 -21.30 13.37
C GLY A 231 -1.18 -21.02 11.89
N GLU A 232 -2.22 -20.64 11.14
CA GLU A 232 -2.11 -20.18 9.75
C GLU A 232 -2.25 -18.65 9.71
N PHE A 233 -1.26 -17.98 9.12
CA PHE A 233 -1.28 -16.53 8.97
C PHE A 233 -2.09 -16.13 7.73
N LYS A 234 -3.32 -15.65 7.96
CA LYS A 234 -4.18 -15.18 6.88
C LYS A 234 -4.22 -13.66 6.85
N LEU A 235 -3.76 -13.09 5.74
CA LEU A 235 -3.79 -11.64 5.49
C LEU A 235 -5.07 -11.27 4.72
N GLU A 236 -5.94 -10.49 5.35
CA GLU A 236 -7.20 -9.99 4.79
C GLU A 236 -7.10 -8.49 4.56
N MET A 237 -7.40 -8.03 3.36
CA MET A 237 -7.46 -6.61 3.03
C MET A 237 -8.79 -6.00 3.47
N CYS A 238 -8.72 -4.91 4.22
CA CYS A 238 -9.85 -4.05 4.55
C CYS A 238 -9.85 -2.85 3.59
N GLU A 239 -10.82 -2.80 2.71
CA GLU A 239 -11.01 -1.70 1.78
C GLU A 239 -11.44 -0.43 2.55
N LEU A 240 -10.85 0.71 2.19
CA LEU A 240 -11.13 2.01 2.81
C LEU A 240 -12.19 2.78 2.01
N ARG A 241 -12.90 3.68 2.68
CA ARG A 241 -13.94 4.54 2.08
C ARG A 241 -13.36 5.71 1.29
N ILE A 242 -12.17 5.57 0.74
CA ILE A 242 -11.50 6.59 -0.08
C ILE A 242 -11.90 6.42 -1.53
N PRO A 243 -12.30 7.49 -2.23
CA PRO A 243 -12.59 7.43 -3.67
C PRO A 243 -11.42 6.92 -4.47
N LYS A 244 -11.65 5.87 -5.28
CA LYS A 244 -10.62 5.32 -6.17
C LYS A 244 -10.29 6.31 -7.28
N LYS A 245 -9.01 6.48 -7.56
CA LYS A 245 -8.52 7.30 -8.67
C LYS A 245 -8.64 6.55 -10.00
N ILE A 246 -9.33 7.15 -10.96
CA ILE A 246 -9.46 6.58 -12.30
C ILE A 246 -9.12 7.60 -13.38
N ILE A 247 -8.61 7.11 -14.51
CA ILE A 247 -8.39 7.93 -15.71
C ILE A 247 -9.52 7.63 -16.68
N VAL A 248 -10.29 8.68 -17.02
CA VAL A 248 -11.32 8.59 -18.05
C VAL A 248 -10.78 9.28 -19.30
N LYS A 249 -10.55 8.48 -20.35
CA LYS A 249 -10.08 8.98 -21.66
C LYS A 249 -11.29 9.31 -22.53
N VAL A 250 -11.33 10.49 -23.11
CA VAL A 250 -12.44 10.95 -23.92
C VAL A 250 -11.94 11.75 -25.12
N HIS A 251 -12.49 11.49 -26.29
CA HIS A 251 -12.25 12.35 -27.45
C HIS A 251 -13.09 13.63 -27.33
N TYR A 252 -12.53 14.77 -27.75
CA TYR A 252 -13.16 16.08 -27.57
C TYR A 252 -14.59 16.16 -28.10
N THR A 253 -14.94 15.43 -29.17
CA THR A 253 -16.31 15.35 -29.73
C THR A 253 -17.36 14.69 -28.85
N GLN A 254 -16.94 14.04 -27.77
CA GLN A 254 -17.82 13.29 -26.85
C GLN A 254 -17.98 14.00 -25.49
N LEU A 255 -17.33 15.15 -25.27
CA LEU A 255 -17.35 15.86 -24.00
C LEU A 255 -18.74 16.23 -23.52
N ASP A 256 -19.64 16.60 -24.42
CA ASP A 256 -21.03 16.93 -24.08
C ASP A 256 -21.81 15.74 -23.51
N ARG A 257 -21.49 14.52 -23.95
CA ARG A 257 -22.26 13.30 -23.66
C ARG A 257 -21.73 12.49 -22.50
N ILE A 258 -20.47 12.71 -22.10
CA ILE A 258 -19.86 11.92 -21.03
C ILE A 258 -20.56 12.13 -19.70
N GLN A 259 -20.86 11.02 -19.01
CA GLN A 259 -21.33 11.01 -17.63
C GLN A 259 -20.21 10.48 -16.75
N LEU A 260 -19.94 11.17 -15.65
CA LEU A 260 -18.90 10.81 -14.70
C LEU A 260 -19.55 10.39 -13.39
N ASP A 261 -19.06 9.29 -12.82
CA ASP A 261 -19.55 8.78 -11.54
C ASP A 261 -18.82 9.50 -10.40
N PRO A 262 -19.50 10.29 -9.55
CA PRO A 262 -18.88 11.08 -8.50
C PRO A 262 -18.26 10.26 -7.37
N LYS A 263 -18.47 8.95 -7.34
CA LYS A 263 -17.83 8.06 -6.37
C LYS A 263 -16.32 7.88 -6.61
N TYR A 264 -15.82 8.29 -7.80
CA TYR A 264 -14.40 8.20 -8.16
C TYR A 264 -13.73 9.56 -8.12
N ASP A 265 -12.42 9.57 -7.80
CA ASP A 265 -11.54 10.69 -8.06
C ASP A 265 -11.07 10.58 -9.51
N ILE A 266 -11.58 11.46 -10.39
CA ILE A 266 -11.44 11.31 -11.82
C ILE A 266 -10.40 12.26 -12.39
N ARG A 267 -9.43 11.71 -13.16
CA ARG A 267 -8.64 12.45 -14.11
C ARG A 267 -9.24 12.30 -15.51
N LEU A 268 -9.61 13.42 -16.13
CA LEU A 268 -10.11 13.44 -17.49
C LEU A 268 -8.93 13.63 -18.46
N GLU A 269 -8.63 12.65 -19.30
CA GLU A 269 -7.68 12.76 -20.43
C GLU A 269 -8.47 13.05 -21.70
N ILE A 270 -8.35 14.30 -22.20
CA ILE A 270 -9.10 14.78 -23.37
C ILE A 270 -8.20 14.69 -24.59
N HIS A 271 -8.61 13.89 -25.54
CA HIS A 271 -7.92 13.64 -26.79
C HIS A 271 -8.50 14.48 -27.93
N GLY A 272 -7.63 15.08 -28.76
CA GLY A 272 -8.02 15.82 -29.94
C GLY A 272 -7.07 16.98 -30.27
N PRO A 273 -7.29 17.66 -31.41
CA PRO A 273 -6.48 18.84 -31.77
C PRO A 273 -6.61 19.94 -30.70
N THR A 274 -5.49 20.42 -30.21
CA THR A 274 -5.42 21.38 -29.07
C THR A 274 -6.33 22.59 -29.26
N GLN A 275 -6.46 23.11 -30.46
CA GLN A 275 -7.32 24.27 -30.77
C GLN A 275 -8.78 23.97 -30.41
N TYR A 276 -9.34 22.87 -30.91
CA TYR A 276 -10.75 22.47 -30.65
C TYR A 276 -11.01 22.12 -29.21
N VAL A 277 -10.06 21.46 -28.56
CA VAL A 277 -10.19 21.13 -27.12
C VAL A 277 -10.24 22.42 -26.29
N ARG A 278 -9.40 23.41 -26.56
CA ARG A 278 -9.41 24.70 -25.85
C ARG A 278 -10.71 25.47 -26.08
N GLU A 279 -11.19 25.51 -27.31
CA GLU A 279 -12.47 26.16 -27.66
C GLU A 279 -13.63 25.52 -26.89
N LEU A 280 -13.77 24.20 -26.93
CA LEU A 280 -14.81 23.48 -26.17
C LEU A 280 -14.70 23.70 -24.67
N MET A 281 -13.50 23.60 -24.10
CA MET A 281 -13.28 23.78 -22.66
C MET A 281 -13.46 25.24 -22.20
N SER A 282 -13.55 26.23 -23.12
CA SER A 282 -13.94 27.61 -22.79
C SER A 282 -15.47 27.79 -22.67
N ARG A 283 -16.27 26.83 -23.09
CA ARG A 283 -17.73 26.86 -22.96
C ARG A 283 -18.12 26.81 -21.50
N PRO A 284 -19.00 27.72 -21.00
CA PRO A 284 -19.38 27.80 -19.58
C PRO A 284 -19.99 26.51 -19.03
N ASP A 285 -20.80 25.82 -19.83
CA ASP A 285 -21.46 24.56 -19.47
C ASP A 285 -20.45 23.41 -19.23
N LEU A 286 -19.43 23.26 -20.11
CA LEU A 286 -18.39 22.26 -19.96
C LEU A 286 -17.38 22.63 -18.85
N THR A 287 -17.08 23.93 -18.73
CA THR A 287 -16.25 24.42 -17.61
C THR A 287 -16.89 24.10 -16.26
N ALA A 288 -18.19 24.34 -16.11
CA ALA A 288 -18.95 24.01 -14.92
C ALA A 288 -19.05 22.49 -14.70
N LYS A 289 -19.37 21.73 -15.76
CA LYS A 289 -19.50 20.27 -15.72
C LYS A 289 -18.23 19.56 -15.22
N PHE A 290 -17.05 20.05 -15.63
CA PHE A 290 -15.77 19.46 -15.26
C PHE A 290 -15.00 20.30 -14.24
N SER A 291 -15.69 21.16 -13.52
CA SER A 291 -15.10 21.93 -12.41
C SER A 291 -14.56 20.99 -11.33
N GLY A 292 -13.37 21.29 -10.79
CA GLY A 292 -12.74 20.50 -9.74
C GLY A 292 -12.05 19.21 -10.20
N LEU A 293 -12.24 18.77 -11.45
CA LEU A 293 -11.56 17.57 -11.95
C LEU A 293 -10.12 17.85 -12.38
N SER A 294 -9.23 16.89 -12.16
CA SER A 294 -7.92 16.86 -12.80
C SER A 294 -8.08 16.65 -14.30
N LYS A 295 -7.42 17.48 -15.14
CA LYS A 295 -7.53 17.43 -16.60
C LYS A 295 -6.16 17.30 -17.24
N LYS A 296 -6.06 16.47 -18.27
CA LYS A 296 -4.89 16.33 -19.13
C LYS A 296 -5.33 16.38 -20.59
N TYR A 297 -4.64 17.16 -21.40
CA TYR A 297 -4.90 17.28 -22.83
C TYR A 297 -3.87 16.50 -23.62
N ILE A 298 -4.34 15.70 -24.56
CA ILE A 298 -3.51 14.90 -25.47
C ILE A 298 -3.74 15.41 -26.87
N ASP A 299 -2.72 16.07 -27.45
CA ASP A 299 -2.79 16.61 -28.80
C ASP A 299 -2.69 15.48 -29.84
N GLU A 300 -3.65 15.43 -30.74
CA GLU A 300 -3.72 14.47 -31.84
C GLU A 300 -3.67 15.22 -33.21
N SER A 301 -2.97 16.35 -33.30
CA SER A 301 -2.94 17.20 -34.51
C SER A 301 -2.34 16.53 -35.74
N THR A 302 -1.76 15.33 -35.63
CA THR A 302 -1.09 14.59 -36.70
C THR A 302 -1.78 13.28 -37.12
N GLY A 303 -2.95 12.97 -36.62
CA GLY A 303 -3.64 11.68 -36.88
C GLY A 303 -5.13 11.80 -37.11
N THR A 304 -5.68 10.92 -37.95
CA THR A 304 -7.13 10.76 -38.15
C THR A 304 -7.79 10.35 -36.82
N PRO A 305 -8.92 11.00 -36.44
CA PRO A 305 -9.60 10.62 -35.19
C PRO A 305 -10.09 9.16 -35.24
N LYS A 306 -9.50 8.33 -34.45
CA LYS A 306 -10.06 7.00 -34.19
C LYS A 306 -11.23 7.16 -33.23
N SER A 307 -12.38 6.56 -33.56
CA SER A 307 -13.49 6.43 -32.62
C SER A 307 -13.00 5.78 -31.34
N VAL A 308 -12.99 6.52 -30.24
CA VAL A 308 -12.59 6.00 -28.94
C VAL A 308 -13.83 5.42 -28.29
N GLU A 309 -13.89 4.10 -28.18
CA GLU A 309 -14.77 3.43 -27.23
C GLU A 309 -14.44 3.94 -25.83
N LEU A 310 -15.46 4.19 -25.01
CA LEU A 310 -15.30 4.50 -23.59
C LEU A 310 -14.65 3.31 -22.89
N MET A 311 -13.33 3.22 -22.95
CA MET A 311 -12.61 2.25 -22.12
C MET A 311 -12.52 2.83 -20.71
N MET A 312 -13.37 2.37 -19.82
CA MET A 312 -13.08 2.33 -18.41
C MET A 312 -11.96 1.31 -18.22
N GLU A 313 -10.72 1.72 -18.45
CA GLU A 313 -9.59 0.96 -17.98
C GLU A 313 -9.45 1.18 -16.47
N THR A 314 -10.22 0.43 -15.70
CA THR A 314 -9.66 -0.09 -14.47
C THR A 314 -8.56 -1.04 -14.92
N PRO A 315 -7.32 -0.93 -14.46
CA PRO A 315 -6.37 -2.03 -14.59
C PRO A 315 -6.86 -3.14 -13.65
N VAL A 316 -7.85 -3.92 -14.12
CA VAL A 316 -8.09 -5.22 -13.56
C VAL A 316 -6.84 -6.00 -13.91
N LYS A 317 -5.92 -6.15 -12.95
CA LYS A 317 -4.93 -7.23 -13.02
C LYS A 317 -5.76 -8.51 -12.99
N LEU A 318 -6.14 -8.96 -14.18
CA LEU A 318 -6.72 -10.28 -14.37
C LEU A 318 -5.78 -11.26 -13.67
N ASN A 319 -6.31 -12.12 -12.83
CA ASN A 319 -5.52 -13.18 -12.22
C ASN A 319 -4.91 -14.04 -13.34
N PHE A 320 -3.88 -14.80 -13.02
CA PHE A 320 -3.14 -15.61 -14.02
C PHE A 320 -4.09 -16.49 -14.85
N HIS A 321 -5.13 -17.05 -14.22
CA HIS A 321 -6.13 -17.88 -14.88
C HIS A 321 -6.96 -17.09 -15.92
N GLU A 322 -7.41 -15.90 -15.58
CA GLU A 322 -8.15 -15.01 -16.49
C GLU A 322 -7.29 -14.54 -17.67
N GLN A 323 -6.02 -14.19 -17.41
CA GLN A 323 -5.06 -13.85 -18.48
C GLN A 323 -4.80 -15.03 -19.41
N LEU A 324 -4.71 -16.25 -18.85
CA LEU A 324 -4.53 -17.48 -19.60
C LEU A 324 -5.76 -17.80 -20.46
N MET A 325 -6.97 -17.61 -19.94
CA MET A 325 -8.23 -17.81 -20.68
C MET A 325 -8.39 -16.81 -21.83
N ILE A 326 -8.02 -15.54 -21.64
CA ILE A 326 -8.05 -14.53 -22.72
C ILE A 326 -7.02 -14.85 -23.81
N LYS A 327 -5.82 -15.32 -23.43
CA LYS A 327 -4.81 -15.78 -24.40
C LYS A 327 -5.26 -17.03 -25.16
N ALA A 328 -5.89 -17.98 -24.46
CA ALA A 328 -6.43 -19.19 -25.04
C ALA A 328 -7.59 -18.92 -26.03
N ALA A 329 -8.39 -17.88 -25.80
CA ALA A 329 -9.42 -17.46 -26.73
C ALA A 329 -8.89 -16.87 -28.05
N LYS A 330 -7.62 -16.44 -28.06
CA LYS A 330 -6.94 -15.83 -29.22
C LYS A 330 -5.91 -16.73 -29.91
N ASP A 331 -5.54 -17.86 -29.30
CA ASP A 331 -4.51 -18.77 -29.82
C ASP A 331 -4.94 -20.24 -29.62
N GLU A 332 -5.23 -20.89 -30.75
CA GLU A 332 -5.68 -22.30 -30.77
C GLU A 332 -4.71 -23.28 -30.13
N LYS A 333 -3.40 -23.01 -30.17
CA LYS A 333 -2.39 -23.85 -29.55
C LYS A 333 -2.48 -23.81 -28.02
N ILE A 334 -2.70 -22.62 -27.46
CA ILE A 334 -2.88 -22.44 -26.00
C ILE A 334 -4.18 -23.09 -25.54
N LYS A 335 -5.24 -23.01 -26.35
CA LYS A 335 -6.54 -23.64 -26.08
C LYS A 335 -6.43 -25.17 -26.01
N LEU A 336 -5.65 -25.76 -26.92
CA LEU A 336 -5.41 -27.22 -26.96
C LEU A 336 -4.61 -27.70 -25.73
N VAL A 337 -3.63 -26.93 -25.28
CA VAL A 337 -2.81 -27.25 -24.09
C VAL A 337 -3.69 -27.17 -22.82
N LEU A 338 -4.56 -26.17 -22.70
CA LEU A 338 -5.47 -26.04 -21.54
C LEU A 338 -6.50 -27.17 -21.48
N GLN A 339 -7.03 -27.62 -22.63
CA GLN A 339 -7.95 -28.74 -22.67
C GLN A 339 -7.31 -30.07 -22.19
N ASN A 340 -5.99 -30.22 -22.38
CA ASN A 340 -5.25 -31.41 -21.96
C ASN A 340 -4.81 -31.37 -20.48
N ILE A 341 -4.69 -30.17 -19.87
CA ILE A 341 -4.25 -30.01 -18.47
C ILE A 341 -5.42 -29.96 -17.49
N THR A 342 -6.58 -29.46 -17.90
CA THR A 342 -7.77 -29.31 -17.04
C THR A 342 -8.25 -30.62 -16.37
N PRO A 343 -8.12 -31.82 -16.98
CA PRO A 343 -8.45 -33.07 -16.30
C PRO A 343 -7.50 -33.46 -15.19
N MET A 344 -6.25 -32.94 -15.18
CA MET A 344 -5.21 -33.31 -14.21
C MET A 344 -5.24 -32.48 -12.92
N ILE A 345 -6.03 -31.38 -12.89
CA ILE A 345 -6.15 -30.48 -11.71
C ILE A 345 -7.38 -30.83 -10.86
N LYS A 346 -8.18 -31.80 -11.27
CA LYS A 346 -9.39 -32.26 -10.56
C LYS A 346 -9.20 -33.64 -9.88
N MET A 347 -7.96 -34.04 -9.59
CA MET A 347 -7.66 -35.21 -8.75
C MET A 347 -7.05 -34.78 -7.43
#